data_f2c574d6771efb31dafaf7d787476703
#
_entry.id   f2c574d6771efb31dafaf7d787476703
#
_cell.length_a   1.000
_cell.length_b   1.000
_cell.length_c   1.000
_cell.angle_alpha   90.00
_cell.angle_beta   90.00
_cell.angle_gamma   90.00
#
_symmetry.space_group_name_H-M   'P 1'
#
loop_
_entity.id
_entity.type
_entity.pdbx_description
1 polymer ?
#
loop_
_entity_poly.entity_id
_entity_poly.type
_entity_poly.pdbx_seq_one_letter_code
_entity_poly.pdbx_strand_id
1 'polypeptide(L)'
;MNTCSLSRLAAGVIALAIVFSASAAPGQGPVLPLPADDQQLIGAHLGTGVVGAARPCEPIVDASRYFPLQERDFTFQVTSGSHTGNSQTVSLKKARRPGGAVAWRFGFAPTLAGFITTTSGGDLLMTAVSDVHEGVIVFTTPANPFVLASIKPGESRSFKQKVSVNYLDDPTRRDWGGRLNATYTYVGSYEITVPAGTFDTILIRFAYRGKVGPADVVYTAWYFFAKDIGLVAMVNLEDVSAFWIYHVDTTIGKVLAVR
;
A
#
# COMPACT_ATOMS: atom_id res chain seq x y z
N MET A 1 -37.18 -31.20 -70.08
CA MET A 1 -38.08 -31.17 -68.88
C MET A 1 -37.29 -30.54 -67.79
N ASN A 2 -37.77 -29.52 -67.21
CA ASN A 2 -37.13 -28.38 -66.54
C ASN A 2 -36.40 -28.73 -65.26
N THR A 3 -35.12 -28.33 -65.18
CA THR A 3 -34.35 -28.19 -63.89
C THR A 3 -34.32 -26.74 -63.47
N CYS A 4 -34.90 -26.47 -62.30
CA CYS A 4 -34.89 -25.15 -61.68
C CYS A 4 -33.72 -25.05 -60.71
N SER A 5 -32.80 -24.12 -60.99
CA SER A 5 -31.65 -23.81 -60.17
C SER A 5 -32.03 -22.73 -59.17
N LEU A 6 -31.83 -22.96 -57.85
CA LEU A 6 -32.02 -21.99 -56.80
C LEU A 6 -30.67 -21.57 -56.21
N SER A 7 -30.24 -20.36 -56.59
CA SER A 7 -29.10 -19.67 -56.07
C SER A 7 -29.37 -19.16 -54.65
N ARG A 8 -28.61 -19.59 -53.67
CA ARG A 8 -28.64 -19.02 -52.30
C ARG A 8 -27.65 -17.88 -52.21
N LEU A 9 -28.16 -16.68 -52.07
CA LEU A 9 -27.36 -15.51 -51.62
C LEU A 9 -27.04 -15.65 -50.14
N ALA A 10 -25.76 -15.77 -49.82
CA ALA A 10 -25.26 -15.65 -48.46
C ALA A 10 -24.95 -14.17 -48.18
N ALA A 11 -25.81 -13.52 -47.40
CA ALA A 11 -25.54 -12.18 -46.90
C ALA A 11 -24.55 -12.27 -45.73
N GLY A 12 -23.29 -11.89 -45.96
CA GLY A 12 -22.28 -11.74 -44.94
C GLY A 12 -22.53 -10.46 -44.15
N VAL A 13 -22.89 -10.61 -42.88
CA VAL A 13 -22.93 -9.49 -41.91
C VAL A 13 -21.50 -9.26 -41.40
N ILE A 14 -20.84 -8.22 -41.93
CA ILE A 14 -19.56 -7.75 -41.37
C ILE A 14 -19.88 -6.95 -40.14
N ALA A 15 -19.67 -7.52 -38.95
CA ALA A 15 -19.70 -6.80 -37.68
C ALA A 15 -18.45 -5.91 -37.59
N LEU A 16 -18.62 -4.64 -37.86
CA LEU A 16 -17.57 -3.63 -37.66
C LEU A 16 -17.42 -3.39 -36.15
N ALA A 17 -16.45 -4.04 -35.51
CA ALA A 17 -16.07 -3.74 -34.13
C ALA A 17 -15.41 -2.36 -34.10
N ILE A 18 -16.17 -1.34 -33.70
CA ILE A 18 -15.64 -0.01 -33.42
C ILE A 18 -14.90 -0.10 -32.09
N VAL A 19 -13.58 -0.23 -32.16
CA VAL A 19 -12.69 -0.05 -31.01
C VAL A 19 -12.68 1.44 -30.71
N PHE A 20 -13.43 1.87 -29.70
CA PHE A 20 -13.28 3.21 -29.13
C PHE A 20 -11.92 3.29 -28.42
N SER A 21 -10.89 3.70 -29.15
CA SER A 21 -9.67 4.19 -28.54
C SER A 21 -10.02 5.52 -27.87
N ALA A 22 -10.22 5.54 -26.56
CA ALA A 22 -10.32 6.77 -25.81
C ALA A 22 -9.00 7.53 -25.96
N SER A 23 -8.97 8.52 -26.86
CA SER A 23 -7.87 9.47 -26.94
C SER A 23 -7.82 10.24 -25.62
N ALA A 24 -6.82 9.98 -24.80
CA ALA A 24 -6.54 10.84 -23.65
C ALA A 24 -6.30 12.27 -24.15
N ALA A 25 -6.95 13.24 -23.51
CA ALA A 25 -6.72 14.65 -23.80
C ALA A 25 -5.23 14.95 -23.60
N PRO A 26 -4.60 15.80 -24.46
CA PRO A 26 -3.19 16.11 -24.32
C PRO A 26 -2.94 16.77 -22.96
N GLY A 27 -2.10 16.13 -22.13
CA GLY A 27 -1.72 16.59 -20.78
C GLY A 27 -2.23 15.77 -19.61
N GLN A 28 -3.10 14.77 -19.82
CA GLN A 28 -3.52 13.84 -18.75
C GLN A 28 -2.73 12.53 -18.86
N GLY A 29 -2.16 12.11 -17.72
CA GLY A 29 -1.49 10.81 -17.59
C GLY A 29 -2.44 9.62 -17.81
N PRO A 30 -1.92 8.37 -17.88
CA PRO A 30 -2.75 7.19 -18.09
C PRO A 30 -3.74 6.98 -16.94
N VAL A 31 -4.93 6.47 -17.25
CA VAL A 31 -5.90 5.97 -16.27
C VAL A 31 -5.69 4.46 -16.17
N LEU A 32 -5.23 3.99 -15.00
CA LEU A 32 -4.97 2.57 -14.77
C LEU A 32 -6.14 1.95 -13.98
N PRO A 33 -6.78 0.89 -14.50
CA PRO A 33 -7.81 0.19 -13.75
C PRO A 33 -7.21 -0.48 -12.50
N LEU A 34 -7.97 -0.53 -11.41
CA LEU A 34 -7.58 -1.29 -10.23
C LEU A 34 -7.56 -2.79 -10.56
N PRO A 35 -6.45 -3.52 -10.34
CA PRO A 35 -6.42 -4.95 -10.55
C PRO A 35 -7.53 -5.67 -9.77
N ALA A 36 -8.17 -6.67 -10.38
CA ALA A 36 -9.35 -7.33 -9.82
C ALA A 36 -9.08 -7.95 -8.44
N ASP A 37 -7.91 -8.58 -8.26
CA ASP A 37 -7.52 -9.17 -6.96
C ASP A 37 -7.33 -8.09 -5.88
N ASP A 38 -6.69 -6.97 -6.23
CA ASP A 38 -6.53 -5.83 -5.33
C ASP A 38 -7.89 -5.23 -4.97
N GLN A 39 -8.79 -5.07 -5.96
CA GLN A 39 -10.14 -4.54 -5.75
C GLN A 39 -10.96 -5.41 -4.79
N GLN A 40 -10.88 -6.73 -4.95
CA GLN A 40 -11.58 -7.68 -4.08
C GLN A 40 -11.08 -7.58 -2.63
N LEU A 41 -9.74 -7.64 -2.44
CA LEU A 41 -9.14 -7.59 -1.11
C LEU A 41 -9.37 -6.24 -0.42
N ILE A 42 -9.13 -5.14 -1.12
CA ILE A 42 -9.35 -3.79 -0.58
C ILE A 42 -10.83 -3.60 -0.22
N GLY A 43 -11.75 -4.00 -1.10
CA GLY A 43 -13.20 -3.89 -0.86
C GLY A 43 -13.67 -4.71 0.34
N ALA A 44 -13.11 -5.90 0.55
CA ALA A 44 -13.42 -6.74 1.70
C ALA A 44 -13.01 -6.09 3.04
N HIS A 45 -11.94 -5.28 3.05
CA HIS A 45 -11.37 -4.74 4.28
C HIS A 45 -11.66 -3.26 4.53
N LEU A 46 -11.87 -2.45 3.50
CA LEU A 46 -12.27 -1.04 3.67
C LEU A 46 -13.78 -0.84 3.60
N GLY A 47 -14.50 -1.73 2.96
CA GLY A 47 -15.93 -1.63 2.67
C GLY A 47 -16.23 -1.23 1.23
N THR A 48 -17.44 -1.61 0.79
CA THR A 48 -17.94 -1.30 -0.56
C THR A 48 -18.10 0.21 -0.75
N GLY A 49 -17.63 0.75 -1.87
CA GLY A 49 -17.79 2.17 -2.23
C GLY A 49 -16.72 3.10 -1.64
N VAL A 50 -15.79 2.62 -0.84
CA VAL A 50 -14.63 3.42 -0.38
C VAL A 50 -13.72 3.77 -1.56
N VAL A 51 -13.41 2.79 -2.42
CA VAL A 51 -12.64 3.02 -3.65
C VAL A 51 -13.60 3.32 -4.79
N GLY A 52 -13.50 4.51 -5.34
CA GLY A 52 -14.28 5.01 -6.45
C GLY A 52 -13.57 4.88 -7.81
N ALA A 53 -13.77 5.85 -8.68
CA ALA A 53 -13.25 5.84 -10.03
C ALA A 53 -11.73 5.93 -10.11
N ALA A 54 -11.14 5.25 -11.09
CA ALA A 54 -9.74 5.46 -11.46
C ALA A 54 -9.54 6.89 -11.98
N ARG A 55 -8.41 7.51 -11.63
CA ARG A 55 -8.02 8.88 -11.96
C ARG A 55 -6.79 8.89 -12.86
N PRO A 56 -6.57 9.95 -13.64
CA PRO A 56 -5.31 10.14 -14.36
C PRO A 56 -4.12 10.08 -13.41
N CYS A 57 -3.09 9.33 -13.79
CA CYS A 57 -1.92 9.08 -12.98
C CYS A 57 -0.73 9.89 -13.50
N GLU A 58 0.07 10.44 -12.59
CA GLU A 58 1.34 11.10 -12.88
C GLU A 58 2.48 10.41 -12.13
N PRO A 59 3.72 10.46 -12.60
CA PRO A 59 4.88 10.04 -11.82
C PRO A 59 4.93 10.80 -10.49
N ILE A 60 5.33 10.13 -9.43
CA ILE A 60 5.54 10.77 -8.13
C ILE A 60 6.86 11.54 -8.20
N VAL A 61 6.81 12.85 -8.43
CA VAL A 61 8.02 13.70 -8.51
C VAL A 61 8.50 14.07 -7.11
N ASP A 62 7.57 14.34 -6.20
CA ASP A 62 7.83 14.74 -4.81
C ASP A 62 7.02 13.89 -3.84
N ALA A 63 7.71 12.94 -3.20
CA ALA A 63 7.09 12.03 -2.24
C ALA A 63 6.56 12.76 -0.99
N SER A 64 7.17 13.90 -0.61
CA SER A 64 6.76 14.66 0.55
C SER A 64 5.36 15.28 0.41
N ARG A 65 4.89 15.50 -0.82
CA ARG A 65 3.51 15.95 -1.07
C ARG A 65 2.47 14.88 -0.77
N TYR A 66 2.83 13.60 -0.86
CA TYR A 66 1.91 12.51 -0.56
C TYR A 66 1.97 12.06 0.90
N PHE A 67 3.03 12.39 1.60
CA PHE A 67 3.13 12.21 3.05
C PHE A 67 3.97 13.34 3.67
N PRO A 68 3.37 14.53 3.88
CA PRO A 68 4.07 15.66 4.46
C PRO A 68 4.57 15.35 5.86
N LEU A 69 5.89 15.50 6.07
CA LEU A 69 6.56 15.24 7.34
C LEU A 69 6.44 16.48 8.23
N GLN A 70 5.26 16.67 8.82
CA GLN A 70 4.96 17.73 9.80
C GLN A 70 4.19 17.13 10.98
N GLU A 71 4.40 17.68 12.17
CA GLU A 71 3.74 17.16 13.38
C GLU A 71 2.24 17.34 13.29
N ARG A 72 1.51 16.23 13.45
CA ARG A 72 0.04 16.18 13.42
C ARG A 72 -0.47 14.84 13.88
N ASP A 73 -1.75 14.83 14.23
CA ASP A 73 -2.51 13.64 14.52
C ASP A 73 -3.42 13.27 13.35
N PHE A 74 -3.67 11.96 13.20
CA PHE A 74 -4.65 11.40 12.29
C PHE A 74 -5.63 10.58 13.12
N THR A 75 -6.91 10.74 12.87
CA THR A 75 -7.93 9.86 13.44
C THR A 75 -8.48 8.97 12.36
N PHE A 76 -8.29 7.67 12.50
CA PHE A 76 -8.79 6.64 11.60
C PHE A 76 -9.96 5.90 12.23
N GLN A 77 -10.93 5.51 11.40
CA GLN A 77 -11.89 4.47 11.73
C GLN A 77 -11.31 3.13 11.28
N VAL A 78 -11.31 2.15 12.17
CA VAL A 78 -10.88 0.77 11.85
C VAL A 78 -12.05 0.05 11.18
N THR A 79 -11.83 -0.41 9.95
CA THR A 79 -12.86 -1.05 9.10
C THR A 79 -12.76 -2.57 9.10
N SER A 80 -11.59 -3.13 9.43
CA SER A 80 -11.39 -4.57 9.57
C SER A 80 -10.27 -4.90 10.54
N GLY A 81 -10.30 -6.10 11.09
CA GLY A 81 -9.37 -6.61 12.11
C GLY A 81 -9.97 -6.60 13.51
N SER A 82 -9.12 -6.85 14.52
CA SER A 82 -9.55 -7.05 15.92
C SER A 82 -10.23 -5.83 16.58
N HIS A 83 -10.05 -4.64 16.01
CA HIS A 83 -10.60 -3.39 16.54
C HIS A 83 -11.62 -2.75 15.60
N THR A 84 -12.26 -3.54 14.74
CA THR A 84 -13.27 -3.06 13.78
C THR A 84 -14.36 -2.24 14.47
N GLY A 85 -14.70 -1.09 13.88
CA GLY A 85 -15.69 -0.14 14.41
C GLY A 85 -15.11 0.91 15.36
N ASN A 86 -13.90 0.74 15.88
CA ASN A 86 -13.26 1.69 16.78
C ASN A 86 -12.58 2.83 16.02
N SER A 87 -12.53 4.00 16.64
CA SER A 87 -11.65 5.09 16.21
C SER A 87 -10.28 4.95 16.85
N GLN A 88 -9.26 5.26 16.06
CA GLN A 88 -7.87 5.25 16.50
C GLN A 88 -7.16 6.53 16.08
N THR A 89 -6.66 7.28 17.07
CA THR A 89 -5.81 8.45 16.80
C THR A 89 -4.34 8.02 16.84
N VAL A 90 -3.59 8.40 15.81
CA VAL A 90 -2.16 8.15 15.66
C VAL A 90 -1.44 9.46 15.37
N SER A 91 -0.23 9.61 15.89
CA SER A 91 0.57 10.83 15.71
C SER A 91 1.68 10.61 14.70
N LEU A 92 1.94 11.63 13.90
CA LEU A 92 3.19 11.82 13.19
C LEU A 92 4.00 12.90 13.89
N LYS A 93 5.16 12.56 14.43
CA LYS A 93 6.02 13.50 15.16
C LYS A 93 7.50 13.16 15.02
N LYS A 94 8.36 14.18 15.13
CA LYS A 94 9.81 13.95 15.22
C LYS A 94 10.11 13.16 16.51
N ALA A 95 10.91 12.13 16.36
CA ALA A 95 11.34 11.30 17.50
C ALA A 95 12.74 10.76 17.26
N ARG A 96 13.46 10.49 18.33
CA ARG A 96 14.68 9.71 18.24
C ARG A 96 14.27 8.23 18.13
N ARG A 97 14.67 7.61 17.02
CA ARG A 97 14.47 6.16 16.84
C ARG A 97 15.32 5.40 17.86
N PRO A 98 14.86 4.29 18.42
CA PRO A 98 15.72 3.37 19.16
C PRO A 98 16.98 3.05 18.33
N GLY A 99 18.16 3.15 18.91
CA GLY A 99 19.44 3.11 18.20
C GLY A 99 19.98 4.46 17.71
N GLY A 100 19.30 5.60 17.98
CA GLY A 100 19.89 6.93 18.04
C GLY A 100 19.56 7.91 16.92
N ALA A 101 19.16 7.50 15.73
CA ALA A 101 18.84 8.42 14.61
C ALA A 101 17.53 9.20 14.83
N VAL A 102 17.51 10.47 14.42
CA VAL A 102 16.28 11.27 14.37
C VAL A 102 15.47 10.85 13.14
N ALA A 103 14.18 10.60 13.33
CA ALA A 103 13.25 10.19 12.29
C ALA A 103 11.86 10.75 12.58
N TRP A 104 10.93 10.58 11.65
CA TRP A 104 9.51 10.83 11.88
C TRP A 104 8.84 9.53 12.32
N ARG A 105 8.32 9.52 13.55
CA ARG A 105 7.56 8.39 14.09
C ARG A 105 6.11 8.53 13.70
N PHE A 106 5.60 7.53 12.96
CA PHE A 106 4.19 7.41 12.60
C PHE A 106 3.60 6.16 13.24
N GLY A 107 2.53 6.33 14.01
CA GLY A 107 1.80 5.21 14.63
C GLY A 107 0.91 4.52 13.59
N PHE A 108 1.06 3.20 13.43
CA PHE A 108 0.13 2.38 12.65
C PHE A 108 -0.95 1.75 13.52
N ALA A 109 -0.61 1.47 14.78
CA ALA A 109 -1.49 0.94 15.81
C ALA A 109 -1.02 1.46 17.18
N PRO A 110 -1.76 1.26 18.28
CA PRO A 110 -1.34 1.72 19.60
C PRO A 110 0.05 1.23 20.01
N THR A 111 0.41 0.01 19.59
CA THR A 111 1.69 -0.62 19.92
C THR A 111 2.69 -0.56 18.75
N LEU A 112 2.25 -0.29 17.52
CA LEU A 112 3.04 -0.39 16.30
C LEU A 112 3.36 0.99 15.71
N ALA A 113 4.65 1.29 15.51
CA ALA A 113 5.07 2.55 14.90
C ALA A 113 6.22 2.37 13.91
N GLY A 114 6.12 3.04 12.77
CA GLY A 114 7.19 3.17 11.78
C GLY A 114 8.03 4.43 12.00
N PHE A 115 9.31 4.35 11.64
CA PHE A 115 10.26 5.47 11.66
C PHE A 115 10.66 5.82 10.23
N ILE A 116 10.22 7.00 9.79
CA ILE A 116 10.33 7.46 8.41
C ILE A 116 11.43 8.51 8.31
N THR A 117 12.25 8.39 7.27
CA THR A 117 13.29 9.37 6.91
C THR A 117 13.19 9.74 5.44
N THR A 118 13.72 10.91 5.08
CA THR A 118 13.84 11.34 3.68
C THR A 118 15.26 11.08 3.19
N THR A 119 15.40 10.52 1.99
CA THR A 119 16.70 10.39 1.30
C THR A 119 17.07 11.69 0.58
N SER A 120 18.33 11.82 0.14
CA SER A 120 18.76 12.92 -0.72
C SER A 120 18.04 12.96 -2.07
N GLY A 121 17.51 11.82 -2.53
CA GLY A 121 16.69 11.72 -3.74
C GLY A 121 15.22 12.06 -3.54
N GLY A 122 14.79 12.39 -2.32
CA GLY A 122 13.41 12.75 -2.00
C GLY A 122 12.50 11.55 -1.66
N ASP A 123 13.03 10.32 -1.65
CA ASP A 123 12.25 9.15 -1.20
C ASP A 123 11.94 9.22 0.28
N LEU A 124 10.76 8.80 0.66
CA LEU A 124 10.39 8.52 2.05
C LEU A 124 10.59 7.04 2.33
N LEU A 125 11.50 6.71 3.24
CA LEU A 125 11.83 5.34 3.61
C LEU A 125 11.47 5.09 5.07
N MET A 126 10.85 3.95 5.33
CA MET A 126 10.63 3.43 6.69
C MET A 126 11.86 2.63 7.10
N THR A 127 12.67 3.22 7.98
CA THR A 127 13.98 2.69 8.37
C THR A 127 13.90 1.70 9.54
N ALA A 128 12.80 1.70 10.27
CA ALA A 128 12.51 0.73 11.32
C ALA A 128 11.01 0.70 11.61
N VAL A 129 10.56 -0.41 12.21
CA VAL A 129 9.22 -0.55 12.80
C VAL A 129 9.40 -1.05 14.22
N SER A 130 8.77 -0.40 15.21
CA SER A 130 8.76 -0.86 16.60
C SER A 130 7.40 -1.41 16.97
N ASP A 131 7.40 -2.53 17.68
CA ASP A 131 6.22 -3.06 18.36
C ASP A 131 6.50 -3.06 19.87
N VAL A 132 5.76 -2.22 20.59
CA VAL A 132 5.90 -2.09 22.06
C VAL A 132 5.30 -3.29 22.79
N HIS A 133 4.28 -3.94 22.20
CA HIS A 133 3.64 -5.13 22.79
C HIS A 133 4.61 -6.31 22.78
N GLU A 134 5.27 -6.53 21.66
CA GLU A 134 6.27 -7.59 21.50
C GLU A 134 7.64 -7.21 22.06
N GLY A 135 7.86 -5.96 22.44
CA GLY A 135 9.14 -5.46 22.94
C GLY A 135 10.27 -5.49 21.90
N VAL A 136 9.94 -5.34 20.62
CA VAL A 136 10.90 -5.45 19.51
C VAL A 136 10.97 -4.22 18.63
N ILE A 137 12.10 -4.07 17.95
CA ILE A 137 12.29 -3.16 16.84
C ILE A 137 12.87 -3.93 15.65
N VAL A 138 12.25 -3.74 14.49
CA VAL A 138 12.62 -4.41 13.25
C VAL A 138 13.31 -3.41 12.32
N PHE A 139 14.50 -3.77 11.86
CA PHE A 139 15.25 -3.05 10.83
C PHE A 139 15.30 -3.86 9.55
N THR A 140 15.19 -3.18 8.42
CA THR A 140 15.38 -3.78 7.09
C THR A 140 16.52 -3.10 6.34
N THR A 141 17.28 -3.85 5.57
CA THR A 141 18.35 -3.34 4.71
C THR A 141 18.23 -3.96 3.32
N PRO A 142 17.94 -3.18 2.26
CA PRO A 142 17.60 -1.75 2.31
C PRO A 142 16.33 -1.47 3.13
N ALA A 143 16.14 -0.22 3.55
CA ALA A 143 14.94 0.22 4.28
C ALA A 143 13.68 0.04 3.42
N ASN A 144 12.52 -0.13 4.08
CA ASN A 144 11.24 -0.27 3.39
C ASN A 144 10.87 1.05 2.67
N PRO A 145 10.59 1.03 1.36
CA PRO A 145 10.02 2.21 0.70
C PRO A 145 8.62 2.50 1.25
N PHE A 146 8.38 3.74 1.63
CA PHE A 146 7.08 4.22 2.09
C PHE A 146 6.37 5.03 1.01
N VAL A 147 7.04 6.08 0.47
CA VAL A 147 6.67 6.73 -0.78
C VAL A 147 7.95 7.01 -1.57
N LEU A 148 8.07 6.43 -2.75
CA LEU A 148 9.23 6.64 -3.62
C LEU A 148 9.01 7.81 -4.57
N ALA A 149 9.98 8.71 -4.65
CA ALA A 149 10.08 9.70 -5.70
C ALA A 149 10.45 9.02 -7.04
N SER A 150 10.11 9.65 -8.14
CA SER A 150 10.45 9.20 -9.52
C SER A 150 9.93 7.80 -9.90
N ILE A 151 8.96 7.26 -9.18
CA ILE A 151 8.25 6.05 -9.60
C ILE A 151 7.09 6.41 -10.53
N LYS A 152 6.91 5.62 -11.60
CA LYS A 152 5.86 5.83 -12.60
C LYS A 152 4.62 5.00 -12.28
N PRO A 153 3.43 5.44 -12.73
CA PRO A 153 2.21 4.64 -12.63
C PRO A 153 2.38 3.25 -13.27
N GLY A 154 1.95 2.21 -12.57
CA GLY A 154 2.10 0.80 -12.99
C GLY A 154 3.50 0.23 -12.78
N GLU A 155 4.50 1.03 -12.38
CA GLU A 155 5.86 0.56 -12.15
C GLU A 155 5.95 -0.27 -10.86
N SER A 156 6.68 -1.39 -10.95
CA SER A 156 7.03 -2.23 -9.80
C SER A 156 8.54 -2.33 -9.65
N ARG A 157 9.01 -2.26 -8.40
CA ARG A 157 10.42 -2.44 -8.03
C ARG A 157 10.54 -3.60 -7.04
N SER A 158 11.31 -4.63 -7.41
CA SER A 158 11.55 -5.79 -6.56
C SER A 158 12.98 -5.76 -6.02
N PHE A 159 13.14 -6.13 -4.76
CA PHE A 159 14.44 -6.13 -4.08
C PHE A 159 14.49 -7.16 -2.95
N LYS A 160 15.70 -7.54 -2.57
CA LYS A 160 15.94 -8.44 -1.45
C LYS A 160 16.31 -7.61 -0.22
N GLN A 161 15.75 -7.97 0.92
CA GLN A 161 16.02 -7.32 2.20
C GLN A 161 16.62 -8.29 3.19
N LYS A 162 17.58 -7.80 3.97
CA LYS A 162 17.98 -8.43 5.24
C LYS A 162 17.10 -7.83 6.33
N VAL A 163 16.61 -8.67 7.22
CA VAL A 163 15.82 -8.28 8.39
C VAL A 163 16.63 -8.52 9.65
N SER A 164 16.56 -7.59 10.58
CA SER A 164 17.06 -7.74 11.95
C SER A 164 15.95 -7.38 12.91
N VAL A 165 15.51 -8.33 13.70
CA VAL A 165 14.60 -8.12 14.84
C VAL A 165 15.48 -7.98 16.06
N ASN A 166 15.37 -6.86 16.75
CA ASN A 166 16.19 -6.51 17.90
C ASN A 166 15.28 -6.20 19.09
N TYR A 167 15.79 -6.31 20.31
CA TYR A 167 15.05 -5.91 21.49
C TYR A 167 14.84 -4.40 21.52
N LEU A 168 13.65 -3.96 21.91
CA LEU A 168 13.29 -2.54 21.91
C LEU A 168 14.06 -1.75 22.98
N ASP A 169 14.33 -2.38 24.12
CA ASP A 169 15.12 -1.83 25.23
C ASP A 169 16.62 -1.80 24.94
N ASP A 170 17.10 -2.72 24.10
CA ASP A 170 18.49 -2.76 23.62
C ASP A 170 18.54 -3.02 22.10
N PRO A 171 18.41 -1.97 21.27
CA PRO A 171 18.38 -2.09 19.82
C PRO A 171 19.70 -2.60 19.20
N THR A 172 20.77 -2.75 19.96
CA THR A 172 22.03 -3.36 19.51
C THR A 172 22.00 -4.87 19.67
N ARG A 173 21.18 -5.41 20.57
CA ARG A 173 21.00 -6.83 20.80
C ARG A 173 19.98 -7.41 19.83
N ARG A 174 20.46 -8.29 18.97
CA ARG A 174 19.63 -8.97 17.98
C ARG A 174 18.94 -10.18 18.61
N ASP A 175 17.64 -10.32 18.37
CA ASP A 175 16.87 -11.51 18.68
C ASP A 175 16.86 -12.47 17.48
N TRP A 176 16.30 -11.99 16.37
CA TRP A 176 16.18 -12.77 15.13
C TRP A 176 16.73 -12.02 13.92
N GLY A 177 16.96 -12.77 12.86
CA GLY A 177 17.27 -12.23 11.56
C GLY A 177 16.63 -13.00 10.44
N GLY A 178 16.57 -12.37 9.26
CA GLY A 178 15.90 -12.98 8.14
C GLY A 178 16.25 -12.36 6.80
N ARG A 179 15.59 -12.89 5.77
CA ARG A 179 15.65 -12.37 4.40
C ARG A 179 14.26 -12.36 3.81
N LEU A 180 13.92 -11.25 3.17
CA LEU A 180 12.66 -11.05 2.49
C LEU A 180 12.91 -10.75 1.02
N ASN A 181 11.99 -11.20 0.18
CA ASN A 181 11.84 -10.73 -1.19
C ASN A 181 10.66 -9.75 -1.18
N ALA A 182 10.94 -8.50 -1.47
CA ALA A 182 9.96 -7.43 -1.41
C ALA A 182 9.66 -6.87 -2.80
N THR A 183 8.44 -6.40 -2.99
CA THR A 183 7.99 -5.70 -4.19
C THR A 183 7.19 -4.48 -3.78
N TYR A 184 7.56 -3.33 -4.33
CA TYR A 184 6.87 -2.07 -4.20
C TYR A 184 6.27 -1.68 -5.54
N THR A 185 4.98 -1.37 -5.58
CA THR A 185 4.25 -1.05 -6.82
C THR A 185 3.48 0.24 -6.65
N TYR A 186 3.63 1.17 -7.59
CA TYR A 186 2.68 2.26 -7.77
C TYR A 186 1.55 1.74 -8.68
N VAL A 187 0.43 1.33 -8.08
CA VAL A 187 -0.67 0.66 -8.79
C VAL A 187 -1.41 1.63 -9.72
N GLY A 188 -1.71 2.82 -9.23
CA GLY A 188 -2.47 3.81 -9.98
C GLY A 188 -3.02 4.91 -9.06
N SER A 189 -3.90 5.74 -9.62
CA SER A 189 -4.61 6.80 -8.88
C SER A 189 -6.11 6.53 -8.86
N TYR A 190 -6.72 6.73 -7.69
CA TYR A 190 -8.14 6.42 -7.47
C TYR A 190 -8.78 7.48 -6.58
N GLU A 191 -10.06 7.72 -6.82
CA GLU A 191 -10.90 8.45 -5.89
C GLU A 191 -11.16 7.57 -4.66
N ILE A 192 -10.99 8.15 -3.48
CA ILE A 192 -11.30 7.47 -2.20
C ILE A 192 -12.29 8.33 -1.43
N THR A 193 -13.43 7.73 -1.06
CA THR A 193 -14.43 8.36 -0.19
C THR A 193 -14.40 7.74 1.19
N VAL A 194 -14.05 8.54 2.19
CA VAL A 194 -13.90 8.17 3.61
C VAL A 194 -14.65 9.18 4.47
N PRO A 195 -14.86 8.96 5.78
CA PRO A 195 -15.57 9.93 6.63
C PRO A 195 -14.96 11.33 6.62
N ALA A 196 -13.66 11.47 6.45
CA ALA A 196 -12.97 12.76 6.33
C ALA A 196 -13.21 13.51 5.00
N GLY A 197 -13.86 12.89 4.01
CA GLY A 197 -14.18 13.46 2.70
C GLY A 197 -13.79 12.57 1.54
N THR A 198 -13.85 13.14 0.33
CA THR A 198 -13.44 12.47 -0.92
C THR A 198 -12.11 13.04 -1.39
N PHE A 199 -11.19 12.17 -1.80
CA PHE A 199 -9.82 12.51 -2.16
C PHE A 199 -9.38 11.81 -3.44
N ASP A 200 -8.64 12.52 -4.29
CA ASP A 200 -7.85 11.88 -5.34
C ASP A 200 -6.52 11.39 -4.71
N THR A 201 -6.27 10.09 -4.86
CA THR A 201 -5.15 9.43 -4.19
C THR A 201 -4.26 8.67 -5.16
N ILE A 202 -3.01 8.44 -4.77
CA ILE A 202 -2.19 7.38 -5.32
C ILE A 202 -2.36 6.12 -4.48
N LEU A 203 -2.35 4.95 -5.12
CA LEU A 203 -2.31 3.66 -4.48
C LEU A 203 -0.94 3.04 -4.59
N ILE A 204 -0.33 2.80 -3.44
CA ILE A 204 0.90 2.04 -3.32
C ILE A 204 0.59 0.66 -2.76
N ARG A 205 1.09 -0.39 -3.42
CA ARG A 205 1.10 -1.75 -2.89
C ARG A 205 2.53 -2.13 -2.51
N PHE A 206 2.72 -2.54 -1.27
CA PHE A 206 3.99 -3.06 -0.76
C PHE A 206 3.77 -4.49 -0.28
N ALA A 207 4.50 -5.43 -0.85
CA ALA A 207 4.40 -6.84 -0.49
C ALA A 207 5.78 -7.42 -0.23
N TYR A 208 5.89 -8.32 0.73
CA TYR A 208 7.09 -9.13 0.92
C TYR A 208 6.74 -10.55 1.38
N ARG A 209 7.68 -11.45 1.14
CA ARG A 209 7.66 -12.81 1.67
C ARG A 209 9.07 -13.30 1.96
N GLY A 210 9.21 -14.15 2.95
CA GLY A 210 10.48 -14.75 3.30
C GLY A 210 10.49 -15.38 4.67
N LYS A 211 11.69 -15.47 5.27
CA LYS A 211 11.88 -16.08 6.58
C LYS A 211 12.51 -15.08 7.55
N VAL A 212 11.99 -15.04 8.77
CA VAL A 212 12.55 -14.29 9.91
C VAL A 212 12.63 -15.25 11.10
N GLY A 213 13.85 -15.55 11.53
CA GLY A 213 14.06 -16.63 12.49
C GLY A 213 13.49 -17.95 11.96
N PRO A 214 12.68 -18.65 12.75
CA PRO A 214 12.02 -19.88 12.33
C PRO A 214 10.73 -19.66 11.52
N ALA A 215 10.22 -18.43 11.44
CA ALA A 215 8.91 -18.14 10.85
C ALA A 215 9.01 -17.84 9.35
N ASP A 216 8.05 -18.36 8.60
CA ASP A 216 7.70 -17.89 7.26
C ASP A 216 6.76 -16.68 7.42
N VAL A 217 7.04 -15.63 6.67
CA VAL A 217 6.27 -14.39 6.74
C VAL A 217 5.82 -14.00 5.34
N VAL A 218 4.52 -13.71 5.20
CA VAL A 218 3.92 -13.12 4.00
C VAL A 218 3.19 -11.85 4.42
N TYR A 219 3.43 -10.76 3.72
CA TYR A 219 2.83 -9.47 4.02
C TYR A 219 2.43 -8.76 2.73
N THR A 220 1.26 -8.13 2.75
CA THR A 220 0.83 -7.21 1.70
C THR A 220 0.11 -6.02 2.31
N ALA A 221 0.50 -4.83 1.90
CA ALA A 221 -0.15 -3.60 2.29
C ALA A 221 -0.56 -2.78 1.07
N TRP A 222 -1.70 -2.12 1.17
CA TRP A 222 -2.20 -1.12 0.25
C TRP A 222 -2.35 0.20 1.00
N TYR A 223 -1.68 1.24 0.51
CA TYR A 223 -1.69 2.57 1.09
C TYR A 223 -2.24 3.58 0.09
N PHE A 224 -3.29 4.28 0.46
CA PHE A 224 -3.87 5.37 -0.32
C PHE A 224 -3.40 6.70 0.24
N PHE A 225 -2.59 7.42 -0.53
CA PHE A 225 -2.06 8.72 -0.14
C PHE A 225 -2.69 9.83 -0.98
N ALA A 226 -3.25 10.85 -0.32
CA ALA A 226 -3.72 12.07 -0.96
C ALA A 226 -2.66 13.18 -0.88
N LYS A 227 -2.53 13.98 -1.96
CA LYS A 227 -1.59 15.11 -1.98
C LYS A 227 -1.88 16.09 -0.82
N ASP A 228 -0.83 16.51 -0.13
CA ASP A 228 -0.80 17.49 0.96
C ASP A 228 -1.62 17.04 2.23
N ILE A 229 -2.23 15.86 2.17
CA ILE A 229 -2.98 15.22 3.26
C ILE A 229 -2.17 14.08 3.89
N GLY A 230 -1.66 13.15 3.09
CA GLY A 230 -0.98 11.93 3.52
C GLY A 230 -1.86 10.70 3.40
N LEU A 231 -1.70 9.76 4.33
CA LEU A 231 -2.42 8.49 4.33
C LEU A 231 -3.91 8.70 4.64
N VAL A 232 -4.79 8.33 3.71
CA VAL A 232 -6.25 8.45 3.87
C VAL A 232 -6.96 7.11 4.02
N ALA A 233 -6.38 6.02 3.52
CA ALA A 233 -6.86 4.67 3.75
C ALA A 233 -5.71 3.66 3.65
N MET A 234 -5.83 2.55 4.34
CA MET A 234 -4.86 1.46 4.26
C MET A 234 -5.51 0.10 4.54
N VAL A 235 -4.93 -0.93 3.92
CA VAL A 235 -5.17 -2.34 4.24
C VAL A 235 -3.83 -3.00 4.44
N ASN A 236 -3.66 -3.74 5.52
CA ASN A 236 -2.49 -4.59 5.77
C ASN A 236 -2.97 -6.02 6.02
N LEU A 237 -2.36 -6.96 5.33
CA LEU A 237 -2.52 -8.40 5.53
C LEU A 237 -1.17 -8.98 5.86
N GLU A 238 -1.07 -9.68 6.98
CA GLU A 238 0.14 -10.36 7.41
C GLU A 238 -0.19 -11.78 7.85
N ASP A 239 0.53 -12.74 7.30
CA ASP A 239 0.49 -14.15 7.65
C ASP A 239 1.89 -14.54 8.16
N VAL A 240 1.95 -15.01 9.40
CA VAL A 240 3.17 -15.49 10.05
C VAL A 240 2.93 -16.93 10.49
N SER A 241 3.74 -17.85 9.97
CA SER A 241 3.64 -19.26 10.31
C SER A 241 5.00 -19.83 10.73
N ALA A 242 5.04 -20.63 11.81
CA ALA A 242 6.24 -21.27 12.29
C ALA A 242 5.96 -22.69 12.84
N PHE A 243 6.84 -23.65 12.55
CA PHE A 243 6.86 -24.99 13.14
C PHE A 243 5.56 -25.79 13.07
N TRP A 244 4.68 -25.56 12.05
CA TRP A 244 3.40 -26.28 11.86
C TRP A 244 2.34 -26.04 12.96
N ILE A 245 2.70 -25.38 14.06
CA ILE A 245 1.87 -25.18 15.25
C ILE A 245 1.57 -23.72 15.54
N TYR A 246 2.33 -22.80 14.97
CA TYR A 246 2.14 -21.37 15.15
C TYR A 246 1.69 -20.75 13.83
N HIS A 247 0.50 -20.15 13.84
CA HIS A 247 -0.05 -19.45 12.70
C HIS A 247 -0.81 -18.21 13.21
N VAL A 248 -0.46 -17.07 12.71
CA VAL A 248 -1.12 -15.80 13.05
C VAL A 248 -1.41 -15.03 11.77
N ASP A 249 -2.69 -14.82 11.52
CA ASP A 249 -3.18 -13.94 10.48
C ASP A 249 -3.58 -12.60 11.09
N THR A 250 -2.94 -11.54 10.66
CA THR A 250 -3.30 -10.18 11.05
C THR A 250 -3.87 -9.43 9.88
N THR A 251 -5.06 -8.90 10.06
CA THR A 251 -5.71 -8.01 9.09
C THR A 251 -6.00 -6.68 9.73
N ILE A 252 -5.67 -5.59 9.04
CA ILE A 252 -5.98 -4.23 9.48
C ILE A 252 -6.48 -3.44 8.28
N GLY A 253 -7.74 -2.99 8.34
CA GLY A 253 -8.30 -2.00 7.42
C GLY A 253 -8.58 -0.70 8.17
N LYS A 254 -8.23 0.45 7.58
CA LYS A 254 -8.47 1.77 8.18
C LYS A 254 -8.77 2.82 7.14
N VAL A 255 -9.65 3.74 7.50
CA VAL A 255 -10.00 4.92 6.70
C VAL A 255 -9.89 6.19 7.56
N LEU A 256 -9.43 7.28 6.98
CA LEU A 256 -9.32 8.57 7.67
C LEU A 256 -10.71 9.08 8.08
N ALA A 257 -10.90 9.32 9.37
CA ALA A 257 -12.18 9.75 9.92
C ALA A 257 -12.23 11.27 10.15
N VAL A 258 -11.12 11.88 10.57
CA VAL A 258 -11.02 13.33 10.84
C VAL A 258 -9.65 13.83 10.36
N ARG A 259 -9.65 15.05 9.81
CA ARG A 259 -8.44 15.81 9.43
C ARG A 259 -7.83 16.51 10.61
#